data_078f718919a56d710b0c81c729e69cd8
#
_entry.id   078f718919a56d710b0c81c729e69cd8
#
_cell.length_a   1.000
_cell.length_b   1.000
_cell.length_c   1.000
_cell.angle_alpha   90.00
_cell.angle_beta   90.00
_cell.angle_gamma   90.00
#
_symmetry.space_group_name_H-M   'P 1'
#
loop_
_entity.id
_entity.type
_entity.pdbx_description
1 polymer ?
#
loop_
_entity_poly.entity_id
_entity_poly.type
_entity_poly.pdbx_seq_one_letter_code
_entity_poly.pdbx_strand_id
1 'polypeptide(L)'
;MDNIDKFVQLVQESDNIVFFGGAGVSTESGIPDFRSPDGLYNQKYKYPPETIISHSFYQRYPEEFYRFYKDKMLYPDAKPGITHLALAKLEKEGKLKAVITQNIDGLHQKAGSCNVIELHGSVLRNYCERCHKFYGIDKIINSEGVPMCDCGGRIKPDVVLYEEGLDDNNITNAVNCIRQADMLSLIHISEPTR
;
A
#
# COMPACT_ATOMS: atom_id res chain seq x y z
N MET A 1 5.18 25.01 24.86
CA MET A 1 4.75 23.67 24.40
C MET A 1 5.35 23.45 23.01
N ASP A 2 6.18 22.45 22.84
CA ASP A 2 6.75 22.20 21.53
C ASP A 2 5.72 21.50 20.61
N ASN A 3 6.09 21.22 19.34
CA ASN A 3 5.15 20.60 18.40
C ASN A 3 4.83 19.15 18.77
N ILE A 4 5.74 18.46 19.45
CA ILE A 4 5.55 17.09 19.91
C ILE A 4 4.53 17.06 21.05
N ASP A 5 4.69 17.98 22.04
CA ASP A 5 3.73 18.09 23.16
C ASP A 5 2.31 18.37 22.65
N LYS A 6 2.18 19.29 21.67
CA LYS A 6 0.87 19.58 21.05
C LYS A 6 0.28 18.36 20.35
N PHE A 7 1.10 17.61 19.62
CA PHE A 7 0.63 16.39 18.94
C PHE A 7 0.18 15.34 19.95
N VAL A 8 0.95 15.11 21.02
CA VAL A 8 0.59 14.19 22.10
C VAL A 8 -0.73 14.60 22.74
N GLN A 9 -0.91 15.90 23.04
CA GLN A 9 -2.17 16.42 23.59
C GLN A 9 -3.35 16.17 22.65
N LEU A 10 -3.22 16.45 21.34
CA LEU A 10 -4.26 16.19 20.35
C LEU A 10 -4.66 14.71 20.32
N VAL A 11 -3.67 13.80 20.32
CA VAL A 11 -3.94 12.34 20.37
C VAL A 11 -4.65 11.95 21.67
N GLN A 12 -4.29 12.55 22.80
CA GLN A 12 -4.93 12.27 24.10
C GLN A 12 -6.37 12.75 24.16
N GLU A 13 -6.65 13.91 23.59
CA GLU A 13 -7.99 14.54 23.59
C GLU A 13 -8.93 13.93 22.54
N SER A 14 -8.42 13.22 21.54
CA SER A 14 -9.21 12.64 20.47
C SER A 14 -9.69 11.22 20.79
N ASP A 15 -10.92 10.91 20.41
CA ASP A 15 -11.56 9.60 20.60
C ASP A 15 -11.91 8.91 19.27
N ASN A 16 -11.81 9.63 18.16
CA ASN A 16 -12.10 9.10 16.83
C ASN A 16 -11.00 9.53 15.83
N ILE A 17 -9.81 8.96 16.00
CA ILE A 17 -8.66 9.24 15.16
C ILE A 17 -8.76 8.42 13.88
N VAL A 18 -8.51 9.04 12.73
CA VAL A 18 -8.26 8.37 11.45
C VAL A 18 -6.85 8.69 11.00
N PHE A 19 -6.11 7.68 10.60
CA PHE A 19 -4.79 7.83 10.01
C PHE A 19 -4.86 7.64 8.50
N PHE A 20 -4.20 8.53 7.74
CA PHE A 20 -4.04 8.40 6.30
C PHE A 20 -2.56 8.48 5.95
N GLY A 21 -2.01 7.40 5.40
CA GLY A 21 -0.58 7.29 5.09
C GLY A 21 -0.25 6.78 3.71
N GLY A 22 0.95 7.13 3.26
CA GLY A 22 1.57 6.66 2.02
C GLY A 22 2.95 6.06 2.26
N ALA A 23 3.77 5.98 1.21
CA ALA A 23 5.03 5.24 1.18
C ALA A 23 6.05 5.65 2.28
N GLY A 24 6.03 6.91 2.72
CA GLY A 24 6.91 7.38 3.79
C GLY A 24 6.73 6.66 5.14
N VAL A 25 5.57 6.02 5.36
CA VAL A 25 5.34 5.23 6.59
C VAL A 25 6.19 3.95 6.59
N SER A 26 6.52 3.40 5.43
CA SER A 26 7.24 2.13 5.29
C SER A 26 8.74 2.28 5.03
N THR A 27 9.27 3.51 4.95
CA THR A 27 10.70 3.75 4.72
C THR A 27 11.57 3.20 5.84
N GLU A 28 11.15 3.34 7.10
CA GLU A 28 11.82 2.73 8.26
C GLU A 28 11.78 1.19 8.26
N SER A 29 10.87 0.61 7.47
CA SER A 29 10.77 -0.84 7.27
C SER A 29 11.67 -1.34 6.13
N GLY A 30 12.49 -0.47 5.53
CA GLY A 30 13.38 -0.79 4.41
C GLY A 30 12.69 -0.81 3.05
N ILE A 31 11.44 -0.32 2.95
CA ILE A 31 10.73 -0.17 1.67
C ILE A 31 10.94 1.26 1.19
N PRO A 32 11.65 1.47 0.04
CA PRO A 32 11.86 2.81 -0.48
C PRO A 32 10.54 3.44 -0.91
N ASP A 33 10.41 4.73 -0.74
CA ASP A 33 9.31 5.46 -1.34
C ASP A 33 9.53 5.66 -2.85
N PHE A 34 8.60 6.34 -3.52
CA PHE A 34 8.67 6.52 -4.96
C PHE A 34 9.52 7.72 -5.38
N ARG A 35 9.56 8.80 -4.59
CA ARG A 35 10.00 10.14 -5.03
C ARG A 35 11.23 10.69 -4.29
N SER A 36 11.61 10.16 -3.15
CA SER A 36 12.82 10.58 -2.46
C SER A 36 14.08 10.41 -3.35
N PRO A 37 15.20 11.03 -3.03
CA PRO A 37 16.45 10.87 -3.81
C PRO A 37 16.83 9.41 -4.05
N ASP A 38 16.54 8.52 -3.10
CA ASP A 38 16.78 7.08 -3.17
C ASP A 38 15.53 6.29 -3.61
N GLY A 39 14.44 6.99 -3.92
CA GLY A 39 13.15 6.42 -4.30
C GLY A 39 13.16 5.74 -5.67
N LEU A 40 12.13 4.95 -5.92
CA LEU A 40 12.02 4.15 -7.14
C LEU A 40 12.10 4.99 -8.42
N TYR A 41 11.54 6.20 -8.45
CA TYR A 41 11.53 7.05 -9.65
C TYR A 41 12.89 7.66 -9.99
N ASN A 42 13.81 7.71 -9.05
CA ASN A 42 15.16 8.24 -9.26
C ASN A 42 16.17 7.17 -9.68
N GLN A 43 15.78 5.89 -9.77
CA GLN A 43 16.62 4.81 -10.23
C GLN A 43 16.60 4.70 -11.76
N LYS A 44 17.71 4.24 -12.35
CA LYS A 44 17.84 4.10 -13.82
C LYS A 44 17.22 2.77 -14.29
N TYR A 45 16.15 2.86 -15.06
CA TYR A 45 15.51 1.72 -15.72
C TYR A 45 15.42 1.95 -17.24
N LYS A 46 15.13 0.89 -17.98
CA LYS A 46 14.89 0.97 -19.44
C LYS A 46 13.66 1.83 -19.77
N TYR A 47 12.66 1.80 -18.91
CA TYR A 47 11.43 2.61 -18.98
C TYR A 47 11.21 3.29 -17.63
N PRO A 48 10.55 4.46 -17.58
CA PRO A 48 10.16 5.06 -16.31
C PRO A 48 9.34 4.09 -15.45
N PRO A 49 9.57 4.03 -14.14
CA PRO A 49 8.81 3.14 -13.24
C PRO A 49 7.30 3.29 -13.38
N GLU A 50 6.78 4.52 -13.50
CA GLU A 50 5.35 4.80 -13.71
C GLU A 50 4.81 4.14 -14.98
N THR A 51 5.63 4.08 -16.02
CA THR A 51 5.28 3.38 -17.26
C THR A 51 5.23 1.87 -17.03
N ILE A 52 6.23 1.31 -16.33
CA ILE A 52 6.32 -0.13 -16.08
C ILE A 52 5.12 -0.62 -15.25
N ILE A 53 4.71 0.15 -14.22
CA ILE A 53 3.58 -0.20 -13.36
C ILE A 53 2.25 0.36 -13.85
N SER A 54 2.08 0.55 -15.17
CA SER A 54 0.81 0.89 -15.80
C SER A 54 0.07 -0.33 -16.33
N HIS A 55 -1.26 -0.24 -16.43
CA HIS A 55 -2.10 -1.30 -16.98
C HIS A 55 -1.71 -1.66 -18.42
N SER A 56 -1.52 -0.64 -19.25
CA SER A 56 -1.15 -0.84 -20.65
C SER A 56 0.21 -1.54 -20.83
N PHE A 57 1.18 -1.22 -19.98
CA PHE A 57 2.49 -1.89 -19.99
C PHE A 57 2.38 -3.34 -19.49
N TYR A 58 1.64 -3.57 -18.40
CA TYR A 58 1.35 -4.91 -17.88
C TYR A 58 0.72 -5.80 -18.95
N GLN A 59 -0.20 -5.27 -19.75
CA GLN A 59 -0.84 -6.03 -20.84
C GLN A 59 0.12 -6.32 -21.98
N ARG A 60 0.93 -5.36 -22.39
CA ARG A 60 1.81 -5.44 -23.58
C ARG A 60 3.12 -6.16 -23.32
N TYR A 61 3.70 -5.96 -22.14
CA TYR A 61 5.02 -6.47 -21.76
C TYR A 61 5.01 -7.17 -20.38
N PRO A 62 4.22 -8.25 -20.22
CA PRO A 62 4.02 -8.87 -18.91
C PRO A 62 5.31 -9.44 -18.31
N GLU A 63 6.23 -9.97 -19.10
CA GLU A 63 7.52 -10.46 -18.60
C GLU A 63 8.38 -9.36 -17.97
N GLU A 64 8.45 -8.20 -18.65
CA GLU A 64 9.18 -7.04 -18.16
C GLU A 64 8.54 -6.46 -16.91
N PHE A 65 7.18 -6.37 -16.91
CA PHE A 65 6.42 -5.96 -15.73
C PHE A 65 6.73 -6.86 -14.53
N TYR A 66 6.64 -8.19 -14.67
CA TYR A 66 6.86 -9.09 -13.54
C TYR A 66 8.32 -9.14 -13.09
N ARG A 67 9.27 -8.94 -13.98
CA ARG A 67 10.68 -8.79 -13.61
C ARG A 67 10.89 -7.59 -12.70
N PHE A 68 10.33 -6.43 -13.08
CA PHE A 68 10.37 -5.22 -12.26
C PHE A 68 9.57 -5.38 -10.96
N TYR A 69 8.35 -5.91 -11.05
CA TYR A 69 7.45 -6.07 -9.92
C TYR A 69 8.06 -6.94 -8.82
N LYS A 70 8.67 -8.06 -9.18
CA LYS A 70 9.33 -8.97 -8.23
C LYS A 70 10.58 -8.33 -7.62
N ASP A 71 11.35 -7.59 -8.38
CA ASP A 71 12.61 -6.97 -7.93
C ASP A 71 12.37 -5.72 -7.06
N LYS A 72 11.31 -4.94 -7.34
CA LYS A 72 11.16 -3.59 -6.79
C LYS A 72 9.88 -3.36 -5.98
N MET A 73 8.89 -4.22 -6.08
CA MET A 73 7.60 -4.02 -5.42
C MET A 73 7.32 -5.01 -4.29
N LEU A 74 8.09 -6.10 -4.21
CA LEU A 74 7.88 -7.16 -3.23
C LEU A 74 8.97 -7.13 -2.14
N TYR A 75 8.53 -6.98 -0.89
CA TYR A 75 9.39 -6.95 0.30
C TYR A 75 8.87 -7.94 1.36
N PRO A 76 8.94 -9.26 1.11
CA PRO A 76 8.33 -10.28 1.99
C PRO A 76 8.91 -10.29 3.40
N ASP A 77 10.19 -9.93 3.52
CA ASP A 77 10.90 -9.92 4.81
C ASP A 77 10.75 -8.62 5.60
N ALA A 78 10.09 -7.59 5.02
CA ALA A 78 9.86 -6.33 5.70
C ALA A 78 9.05 -6.53 6.99
N LYS A 79 9.45 -5.79 8.03
CA LYS A 79 8.79 -5.81 9.33
C LYS A 79 8.12 -4.46 9.60
N PRO A 80 6.99 -4.44 10.32
CA PRO A 80 6.36 -3.20 10.72
C PRO A 80 7.34 -2.28 11.47
N GLY A 81 7.39 -1.01 11.04
CA GLY A 81 8.13 0.03 11.74
C GLY A 81 7.37 0.57 12.96
N ILE A 82 7.99 1.50 13.70
CA ILE A 82 7.42 2.08 14.92
C ILE A 82 6.06 2.72 14.67
N THR A 83 5.89 3.42 13.55
CA THR A 83 4.60 4.04 13.19
C THR A 83 3.49 3.01 13.05
N HIS A 84 3.74 1.88 12.36
CA HIS A 84 2.75 0.81 12.23
C HIS A 84 2.33 0.24 13.59
N LEU A 85 3.31 -0.01 14.47
CA LEU A 85 3.06 -0.55 15.82
C LEU A 85 2.30 0.44 16.70
N ALA A 86 2.62 1.73 16.62
CA ALA A 86 1.93 2.79 17.37
C ALA A 86 0.46 2.89 16.94
N LEU A 87 0.17 2.85 15.64
CA LEU A 87 -1.19 2.87 15.11
C LEU A 87 -2.00 1.65 15.55
N ALA A 88 -1.43 0.46 15.47
CA ALA A 88 -2.08 -0.75 15.96
C ALA A 88 -2.37 -0.69 17.48
N LYS A 89 -1.48 -0.07 18.26
CA LYS A 89 -1.71 0.16 19.70
C LYS A 89 -2.86 1.13 19.92
N LEU A 90 -2.91 2.27 19.23
CA LEU A 90 -4.01 3.24 19.32
C LEU A 90 -5.36 2.63 18.93
N GLU A 91 -5.38 1.74 17.94
CA GLU A 91 -6.58 1.01 17.54
C GLU A 91 -7.04 0.06 18.66
N LYS A 92 -6.11 -0.69 19.26
CA LYS A 92 -6.39 -1.57 20.41
C LYS A 92 -6.90 -0.81 21.63
N GLU A 93 -6.45 0.42 21.84
CA GLU A 93 -6.93 1.33 22.89
C GLU A 93 -8.27 1.99 22.54
N GLY A 94 -8.82 1.73 21.36
CA GLY A 94 -10.11 2.23 20.90
C GLY A 94 -10.09 3.69 20.43
N LYS A 95 -8.93 4.34 20.31
CA LYS A 95 -8.75 5.72 19.84
C LYS A 95 -8.68 5.82 18.32
N LEU A 96 -7.89 4.96 17.66
CA LEU A 96 -7.81 4.91 16.20
C LEU A 96 -8.95 4.05 15.65
N LYS A 97 -9.74 4.61 14.74
CA LYS A 97 -10.91 3.93 14.15
C LYS A 97 -10.62 3.32 12.77
N ALA A 98 -9.71 3.91 12.02
CA ALA A 98 -9.30 3.38 10.73
C ALA A 98 -7.87 3.83 10.36
N VAL A 99 -7.19 2.94 9.64
CA VAL A 99 -5.99 3.24 8.86
C VAL A 99 -6.39 3.27 7.40
N ILE A 100 -6.22 4.40 6.74
CA ILE A 100 -6.37 4.53 5.29
C ILE A 100 -4.95 4.54 4.72
N THR A 101 -4.65 3.64 3.80
CA THR A 101 -3.29 3.53 3.28
C THR A 101 -3.23 3.47 1.75
N GLN A 102 -2.24 4.13 1.18
CA GLN A 102 -1.86 3.99 -0.22
C GLN A 102 -0.84 2.85 -0.42
N ASN A 103 -0.27 2.33 0.68
CA ASN A 103 0.72 1.27 0.63
C ASN A 103 0.06 -0.09 0.33
N ILE A 104 0.82 -0.92 -0.37
CA ILE A 104 0.40 -2.25 -0.81
C ILE A 104 1.12 -3.37 -0.05
N ASP A 105 1.97 -3.03 0.93
CA ASP A 105 2.92 -3.91 1.61
C ASP A 105 2.30 -4.81 2.70
N GLY A 106 1.10 -4.47 3.20
CA GLY A 106 0.42 -5.20 4.28
C GLY A 106 1.03 -5.03 5.67
N LEU A 107 1.93 -4.05 5.87
CA LEU A 107 2.62 -3.89 7.16
C LEU A 107 1.70 -3.39 8.28
N HIS A 108 0.64 -2.65 7.99
CA HIS A 108 -0.36 -2.27 8.98
C HIS A 108 -1.05 -3.48 9.60
N GLN A 109 -1.51 -4.43 8.76
CA GLN A 109 -2.10 -5.68 9.21
C GLN A 109 -1.08 -6.55 9.94
N LYS A 110 0.16 -6.61 9.44
CA LYS A 110 1.26 -7.33 10.09
C LYS A 110 1.62 -6.76 11.47
N ALA A 111 1.38 -5.46 11.70
CA ALA A 111 1.52 -4.80 13.00
C ALA A 111 0.38 -5.08 13.96
N GLY A 112 -0.76 -5.58 13.47
CA GLY A 112 -1.95 -5.89 14.25
C GLY A 112 -3.12 -4.94 14.07
N SER A 113 -3.06 -3.96 13.15
CA SER A 113 -4.22 -3.15 12.78
C SER A 113 -5.27 -4.01 12.09
N CYS A 114 -6.53 -3.85 12.47
CA CYS A 114 -7.67 -4.63 11.98
C CYS A 114 -8.50 -3.85 10.95
N ASN A 115 -8.72 -2.56 11.17
CA ASN A 115 -9.50 -1.72 10.25
C ASN A 115 -8.57 -0.94 9.32
N VAL A 116 -8.09 -1.62 8.26
CA VAL A 116 -7.18 -1.05 7.27
C VAL A 116 -7.88 -0.96 5.91
N ILE A 117 -8.00 0.25 5.38
CA ILE A 117 -8.57 0.53 4.05
C ILE A 117 -7.40 0.71 3.08
N GLU A 118 -7.17 -0.29 2.23
CA GLU A 118 -6.09 -0.32 1.25
C GLU A 118 -6.58 0.29 -0.08
N LEU A 119 -6.29 1.57 -0.32
CA LEU A 119 -6.77 2.27 -1.51
C LEU A 119 -6.17 1.73 -2.81
N HIS A 120 -4.96 1.20 -2.76
CA HIS A 120 -4.24 0.66 -3.92
C HIS A 120 -4.12 -0.87 -3.91
N GLY A 121 -4.91 -1.55 -3.08
CA GLY A 121 -4.86 -3.01 -2.97
C GLY A 121 -3.64 -3.53 -2.19
N SER A 122 -3.22 -4.78 -2.47
CA SER A 122 -2.14 -5.43 -1.71
C SER A 122 -1.36 -6.43 -2.55
N VAL A 123 -0.03 -6.47 -2.36
CA VAL A 123 0.86 -7.50 -2.96
C VAL A 123 0.58 -8.91 -2.42
N LEU A 124 -0.09 -8.99 -1.26
CA LEU A 124 -0.39 -10.27 -0.60
C LEU A 124 -1.55 -11.02 -1.27
N ARG A 125 -2.37 -10.33 -2.07
CA ARG A 125 -3.50 -10.90 -2.81
C ARG A 125 -3.23 -10.87 -4.30
N ASN A 126 -3.48 -11.96 -4.97
CA ASN A 126 -3.28 -12.09 -6.39
C ASN A 126 -4.38 -12.98 -6.97
N TYR A 127 -4.90 -12.67 -8.15
CA TYR A 127 -6.02 -13.38 -8.73
C TYR A 127 -5.76 -13.77 -10.17
N CYS A 128 -6.22 -14.95 -10.56
CA CYS A 128 -6.22 -15.36 -11.95
C CYS A 128 -7.21 -14.49 -12.74
N GLU A 129 -6.78 -13.84 -13.82
CA GLU A 129 -7.64 -13.02 -14.68
C GLU A 129 -8.75 -13.82 -15.38
N ARG A 130 -8.58 -15.17 -15.51
CA ARG A 130 -9.53 -16.03 -16.20
C ARG A 130 -10.56 -16.69 -15.28
N CYS A 131 -10.11 -17.28 -14.16
CA CYS A 131 -10.98 -18.07 -13.28
C CYS A 131 -11.12 -17.48 -11.87
N HIS A 132 -10.53 -16.32 -11.61
CA HIS A 132 -10.56 -15.59 -10.34
C HIS A 132 -10.03 -16.36 -9.13
N LYS A 133 -9.33 -17.49 -9.34
CA LYS A 133 -8.69 -18.23 -8.25
C LYS A 133 -7.67 -17.34 -7.55
N PHE A 134 -7.75 -17.31 -6.22
CA PHE A 134 -6.85 -16.58 -5.34
C PHE A 134 -5.49 -17.27 -5.25
N TYR A 135 -4.44 -16.46 -5.14
CA TYR A 135 -3.06 -16.86 -4.87
C TYR A 135 -2.40 -15.89 -3.89
N GLY A 136 -1.63 -16.41 -2.93
CA GLY A 136 -0.76 -15.60 -2.08
C GLY A 136 0.48 -15.08 -2.82
N ILE A 137 1.23 -14.24 -2.15
CA ILE A 137 2.47 -13.63 -2.67
C ILE A 137 3.51 -14.67 -3.11
N ASP A 138 3.58 -15.82 -2.42
CA ASP A 138 4.53 -16.89 -2.70
C ASP A 138 4.42 -17.42 -4.13
N LYS A 139 3.19 -17.47 -4.67
CA LYS A 139 2.98 -17.89 -6.07
C LYS A 139 3.64 -16.92 -7.04
N ILE A 140 3.65 -15.62 -6.72
CA ILE A 140 4.31 -14.62 -7.57
C ILE A 140 5.83 -14.73 -7.44
N ILE A 141 6.33 -14.77 -6.21
CA ILE A 141 7.78 -14.83 -5.92
C ILE A 141 8.41 -16.07 -6.58
N ASN A 142 7.80 -17.24 -6.40
CA ASN A 142 8.35 -18.52 -6.84
C ASN A 142 8.06 -18.85 -8.31
N SER A 143 7.33 -18.01 -9.05
CA SER A 143 7.10 -18.23 -10.48
C SER A 143 8.31 -17.79 -11.31
N GLU A 144 8.67 -18.55 -12.32
CA GLU A 144 9.56 -18.08 -13.39
C GLU A 144 8.75 -17.24 -14.39
N GLY A 145 9.30 -16.07 -14.80
CA GLY A 145 8.63 -15.18 -15.75
C GLY A 145 7.26 -14.69 -15.26
N VAL A 146 6.24 -14.82 -16.13
CA VAL A 146 4.86 -14.42 -15.85
C VAL A 146 4.14 -15.49 -15.03
N PRO A 147 3.60 -15.15 -13.84
CA PRO A 147 2.86 -16.10 -13.02
C PRO A 147 1.59 -16.61 -13.70
N MET A 148 1.46 -17.92 -13.83
CA MET A 148 0.33 -18.57 -14.49
C MET A 148 -0.48 -19.44 -13.52
N CYS A 149 -1.79 -19.42 -13.71
CA CYS A 149 -2.75 -20.28 -13.04
C CYS A 149 -2.81 -21.65 -13.70
N ASP A 150 -3.26 -22.67 -12.96
CA ASP A 150 -3.49 -24.03 -13.48
C ASP A 150 -4.50 -24.07 -14.64
N CYS A 151 -5.40 -23.08 -14.73
CA CYS A 151 -6.35 -22.94 -15.84
C CYS A 151 -5.73 -22.31 -17.10
N GLY A 152 -4.45 -21.95 -17.08
CA GLY A 152 -3.76 -21.27 -18.17
C GLY A 152 -4.00 -19.76 -18.23
N GLY A 153 -4.72 -19.18 -17.26
CA GLY A 153 -4.88 -17.74 -17.13
C GLY A 153 -3.68 -17.10 -16.43
N ARG A 154 -3.36 -15.85 -16.76
CA ARG A 154 -2.34 -15.06 -16.08
C ARG A 154 -2.84 -14.69 -14.68
N ILE A 155 -1.96 -14.61 -13.70
CA ILE A 155 -2.27 -14.19 -12.33
C ILE A 155 -1.89 -12.73 -12.20
N LYS A 156 -2.85 -11.82 -11.98
CA LYS A 156 -2.63 -10.39 -11.74
C LYS A 156 -2.57 -10.12 -10.24
N PRO A 157 -1.59 -9.31 -9.76
CA PRO A 157 -1.64 -8.78 -8.41
C PRO A 157 -2.89 -7.92 -8.17
N ASP A 158 -3.46 -8.02 -6.99
CA ASP A 158 -4.55 -7.14 -6.52
C ASP A 158 -3.99 -5.77 -6.11
N VAL A 159 -3.30 -5.15 -7.05
CA VAL A 159 -2.71 -3.82 -6.92
C VAL A 159 -3.26 -2.95 -8.03
N VAL A 160 -3.69 -1.74 -7.66
CA VAL A 160 -4.13 -0.73 -8.62
C VAL A 160 -2.91 -0.18 -9.37
N LEU A 161 -2.85 -0.46 -10.65
CA LEU A 161 -1.81 0.07 -11.54
C LEU A 161 -2.19 1.47 -12.04
N TYR A 162 -1.21 2.24 -12.50
CA TYR A 162 -1.54 3.45 -13.26
C TYR A 162 -2.51 3.11 -14.40
N GLU A 163 -3.41 4.03 -14.72
CA GLU A 163 -4.51 3.87 -15.70
C GLU A 163 -5.70 3.02 -15.16
N GLU A 164 -5.61 2.40 -13.99
CA GLU A 164 -6.73 1.70 -13.35
C GLU A 164 -7.45 2.63 -12.35
N GLY A 165 -8.75 2.45 -12.22
CA GLY A 165 -9.56 3.15 -11.21
C GLY A 165 -9.38 2.55 -9.82
N LEU A 166 -9.56 3.38 -8.80
CA LEU A 166 -9.66 2.91 -7.42
C LEU A 166 -11.01 2.22 -7.18
N ASP A 167 -11.07 1.35 -6.19
CA ASP A 167 -12.34 0.74 -5.76
C ASP A 167 -13.24 1.76 -5.07
N ASP A 168 -14.45 1.96 -5.62
CA ASP A 168 -15.43 2.96 -5.14
C ASP A 168 -15.89 2.67 -3.70
N ASN A 169 -15.93 1.41 -3.27
CA ASN A 169 -16.29 1.05 -1.90
C ASN A 169 -15.19 1.46 -0.93
N ASN A 170 -13.92 1.24 -1.29
CA ASN A 170 -12.79 1.67 -0.47
C ASN A 170 -12.74 3.19 -0.35
N ILE A 171 -12.99 3.93 -1.45
CA ILE A 171 -13.08 5.40 -1.41
C ILE A 171 -14.22 5.84 -0.50
N THR A 172 -15.41 5.27 -0.68
CA THR A 172 -16.60 5.61 0.12
C THR A 172 -16.37 5.34 1.61
N ASN A 173 -15.79 4.19 1.95
CA ASN A 173 -15.46 3.82 3.32
C ASN A 173 -14.42 4.78 3.93
N ALA A 174 -13.36 5.12 3.18
CA ALA A 174 -12.34 6.06 3.61
C ALA A 174 -12.95 7.45 3.90
N VAL A 175 -13.77 7.97 2.98
CA VAL A 175 -14.45 9.25 3.15
C VAL A 175 -15.38 9.24 4.36
N ASN A 176 -16.12 8.15 4.58
CA ASN A 176 -17.01 8.02 5.74
C ASN A 176 -16.25 8.00 7.06
N CYS A 177 -15.11 7.30 7.12
CA CYS A 177 -14.23 7.31 8.30
C CYS A 177 -13.70 8.73 8.57
N ILE A 178 -13.22 9.43 7.54
CA ILE A 178 -12.68 10.80 7.68
C ILE A 178 -13.77 11.77 8.14
N ARG A 179 -14.98 11.66 7.62
CA ARG A 179 -16.11 12.54 8.03
C ARG A 179 -16.49 12.41 9.49
N GLN A 180 -16.28 11.25 10.09
CA GLN A 180 -16.61 10.96 11.49
C GLN A 180 -15.43 11.23 12.43
N ALA A 181 -14.24 11.48 11.90
CA ALA A 181 -13.04 11.70 12.71
C ALA A 181 -13.07 13.06 13.42
N ASP A 182 -12.63 13.08 14.68
CA ASP A 182 -12.27 14.28 15.41
C ASP A 182 -10.80 14.69 15.20
N MET A 183 -9.96 13.72 14.76
CA MET A 183 -8.59 13.95 14.36
C MET A 183 -8.22 13.15 13.10
N LEU A 184 -7.68 13.84 12.09
CA LEU A 184 -7.08 13.21 10.91
C LEU A 184 -5.55 13.40 10.93
N SER A 185 -4.83 12.32 11.07
CA SER A 185 -3.37 12.30 10.98
C SER A 185 -2.93 11.91 9.57
N LEU A 186 -2.13 12.76 8.93
CA LEU A 186 -1.67 12.58 7.55
C LEU A 186 -0.15 12.42 7.52
N ILE A 187 0.34 11.34 6.93
CA ILE A 187 1.78 11.12 6.73
C ILE A 187 2.06 10.73 5.28
N HIS A 188 2.87 11.56 4.59
CA HIS A 188 3.46 11.27 3.28
C HIS A 188 2.46 10.71 2.27
N ILE A 189 1.30 11.36 2.18
CA ILE A 189 0.36 11.14 1.08
C ILE A 189 0.95 11.76 -0.19
N SER A 190 0.65 11.17 -1.35
CA SER A 190 1.10 11.72 -2.63
C SER A 190 0.72 13.18 -2.76
N GLU A 191 1.66 14.02 -3.21
CA GLU A 191 1.31 15.37 -3.61
C GLU A 191 0.31 15.33 -4.76
N PRO A 192 -0.67 16.26 -4.81
CA PRO A 192 -1.57 16.35 -5.94
C PRO A 192 -0.72 16.52 -7.21
N THR A 193 -0.94 15.66 -8.18
CA THR A 193 -0.36 15.81 -9.51
C THR A 193 -0.79 17.17 -10.06
N ARG A 194 0.20 18.01 -10.35
CA ARG A 194 -0.04 19.27 -11.06
C ARG A 194 -0.45 19.00 -12.50
#